data_e667af037033d82abd121c44616eb97d
#
_entry.id   e667af037033d82abd121c44616eb97d
#
_cell.length_a   1.000
_cell.length_b   1.000
_cell.length_c   1.000
_cell.angle_alpha   90.00
_cell.angle_beta   90.00
_cell.angle_gamma   90.00
#
_symmetry.space_group_name_H-M   'P 1'
#
loop_
_entity.id
_entity.type
_entity.pdbx_description
1 polymer ?
#
loop_
_entity_poly.entity_id
_entity_poly.type
_entity_poly.pdbx_seq_one_letter_code
_entity_poly.pdbx_strand_id
1 'polypeptide(L)'
;MYHEPAPFSGAQPLRQRIAVVGSGISGLSAAWLLSKTHDVVLYEAADRLGGHSNTIDVPGTGPVDTGFIVYNNKNYPNLEAMFDHLGVASERTVMSFAASLDNGEFEYCGEGLNGMLGQRRNMFRKRFWQLFRDIRGLTVDEYLRRQNYSDSFVDGHLLPMAAAIWSSSAEDIRSYPLLAFVRFFESHGLLTLLQRPDWRTVSGGSRNYVQTLAREFSGEIRLNTPVVKVLRDGLGVTVVDGTGNQDRFDKILIASHADQALAMLDAPEASEQALLGAFRYTHNLAVVHKDKSFMPRRRHIWCCWNYVGENDGHTESLCVTYWMNALQNFKGDDIFVTLNPMREAEGEIARFDYTHPLFDSAAIHAQENLWQIQGVQNTFYAGAHFGRGFHEDGLQSGLAAAEAMGSLPRPWSVKNQSGRITLAPAEALVA
;
A
#
# COMPACT_ATOMS: atom_id res chain seq x y z
N MET A 1 4.37 53.43 -33.53
CA MET A 1 3.45 52.97 -32.46
C MET A 1 3.29 51.45 -32.62
N TYR A 2 3.99 50.70 -31.84
CA TYR A 2 3.84 49.22 -31.79
C TYR A 2 2.70 48.93 -30.82
N HIS A 3 1.59 48.33 -31.31
CA HIS A 3 0.56 47.77 -30.46
C HIS A 3 1.10 46.51 -29.80
N GLU A 4 1.26 46.52 -28.48
CA GLU A 4 1.42 45.30 -27.70
C GLU A 4 0.10 44.49 -27.82
N PRO A 5 0.18 43.17 -28.12
CA PRO A 5 -1.00 42.33 -28.05
C PRO A 5 -1.46 42.23 -26.60
N ALA A 6 -2.74 42.43 -26.36
CA ALA A 6 -3.37 42.25 -25.05
C ALA A 6 -3.08 40.83 -24.52
N PRO A 7 -2.83 40.66 -23.20
CA PRO A 7 -2.61 39.33 -22.64
C PRO A 7 -3.87 38.50 -22.88
N PHE A 8 -3.67 37.31 -23.46
CA PHE A 8 -4.71 36.28 -23.56
C PHE A 8 -5.31 36.09 -22.17
N SER A 9 -6.55 36.46 -21.97
CA SER A 9 -7.32 36.07 -20.80
C SER A 9 -7.55 34.57 -20.92
N GLY A 10 -6.67 33.77 -20.32
CA GLY A 10 -6.88 32.36 -20.20
C GLY A 10 -8.20 32.14 -19.45
N ALA A 11 -9.22 31.63 -20.17
CA ALA A 11 -10.44 31.18 -19.53
C ALA A 11 -10.04 30.21 -18.42
N GLN A 12 -10.36 30.51 -17.16
CA GLN A 12 -10.18 29.56 -16.09
C GLN A 12 -10.94 28.29 -16.49
N PRO A 13 -10.31 27.09 -16.39
CA PRO A 13 -11.02 25.85 -16.69
C PRO A 13 -12.31 25.83 -15.87
N LEU A 14 -13.42 25.49 -16.51
CA LEU A 14 -14.73 25.39 -15.84
C LEU A 14 -14.59 24.43 -14.66
N ARG A 15 -14.91 24.89 -13.45
CA ARG A 15 -14.95 24.03 -12.27
C ARG A 15 -15.96 22.92 -12.51
N GLN A 16 -15.49 21.69 -12.40
CA GLN A 16 -16.31 20.48 -12.50
C GLN A 16 -16.71 20.02 -11.11
N ARG A 17 -17.87 19.39 -10.98
CA ARG A 17 -18.30 18.71 -9.77
C ARG A 17 -17.83 17.26 -9.82
N ILE A 18 -16.94 16.87 -8.91
CA ILE A 18 -16.24 15.58 -8.93
C ILE A 18 -16.54 14.80 -7.65
N ALA A 19 -16.93 13.53 -7.80
CA ALA A 19 -17.01 12.61 -6.70
C ALA A 19 -15.67 11.86 -6.53
N VAL A 20 -15.23 11.70 -5.29
CA VAL A 20 -14.13 10.80 -4.91
C VAL A 20 -14.66 9.78 -3.91
N VAL A 21 -14.46 8.49 -4.18
CA VAL A 21 -14.95 7.39 -3.34
C VAL A 21 -13.77 6.68 -2.66
N GLY A 22 -13.77 6.70 -1.33
CA GLY A 22 -12.69 6.17 -0.49
C GLY A 22 -11.69 7.24 -0.06
N SER A 23 -11.38 7.28 1.24
CA SER A 23 -10.50 8.26 1.86
C SER A 23 -9.13 7.69 2.27
N GLY A 24 -8.74 6.55 1.73
CA GLY A 24 -7.35 6.08 1.82
C GLY A 24 -6.37 7.06 1.18
N ILE A 25 -5.08 6.79 1.25
CA ILE A 25 -4.05 7.71 0.71
C ILE A 25 -4.31 8.11 -0.75
N SER A 26 -4.84 7.20 -1.57
CA SER A 26 -5.14 7.45 -2.99
C SER A 26 -6.26 8.49 -3.14
N GLY A 27 -7.41 8.26 -2.50
CA GLY A 27 -8.57 9.12 -2.65
C GLY A 27 -8.39 10.44 -1.92
N LEU A 28 -7.85 10.45 -0.70
CA LEU A 28 -7.66 11.67 0.07
C LEU A 28 -6.65 12.62 -0.58
N SER A 29 -5.53 12.11 -1.10
CA SER A 29 -4.55 12.93 -1.82
C SER A 29 -5.09 13.46 -3.16
N ALA A 30 -5.85 12.63 -3.88
CA ALA A 30 -6.51 13.05 -5.11
C ALA A 30 -7.58 14.12 -4.83
N ALA A 31 -8.45 13.92 -3.84
CA ALA A 31 -9.46 14.88 -3.43
C ALA A 31 -8.82 16.23 -3.03
N TRP A 32 -7.76 16.18 -2.23
CA TRP A 32 -6.99 17.37 -1.86
C TRP A 32 -6.47 18.12 -3.07
N LEU A 33 -5.87 17.42 -4.04
CA LEU A 33 -5.31 18.07 -5.23
C LEU A 33 -6.42 18.60 -6.16
N LEU A 34 -7.48 17.83 -6.42
CA LEU A 34 -8.64 18.22 -7.22
C LEU A 34 -9.36 19.44 -6.65
N SER A 35 -9.48 19.54 -5.32
CA SER A 35 -10.21 20.63 -4.67
C SER A 35 -9.60 22.01 -4.90
N LYS A 36 -8.35 22.08 -5.37
CA LYS A 36 -7.71 23.35 -5.74
C LYS A 36 -8.34 23.97 -6.99
N THR A 37 -8.97 23.16 -7.87
CA THR A 37 -9.53 23.60 -9.16
C THR A 37 -10.97 23.18 -9.40
N HIS A 38 -11.51 22.24 -8.65
CA HIS A 38 -12.83 21.63 -8.84
C HIS A 38 -13.66 21.62 -7.56
N ASP A 39 -14.96 21.39 -7.67
CA ASP A 39 -15.87 21.18 -6.55
C ASP A 39 -15.93 19.68 -6.24
N VAL A 40 -15.35 19.29 -5.11
CA VAL A 40 -15.11 17.87 -4.79
C VAL A 40 -15.95 17.43 -3.60
N VAL A 41 -16.60 16.27 -3.74
CA VAL A 41 -17.25 15.55 -2.65
C VAL A 41 -16.52 14.23 -2.42
N LEU A 42 -15.98 14.05 -1.21
CA LEU A 42 -15.29 12.83 -0.79
C LEU A 42 -16.24 11.95 0.03
N TYR A 43 -16.52 10.75 -0.47
CA TYR A 43 -17.32 9.73 0.20
C TYR A 43 -16.43 8.72 0.91
N GLU A 44 -16.74 8.46 2.18
CA GLU A 44 -16.06 7.45 2.99
C GLU A 44 -17.10 6.58 3.72
N ALA A 45 -16.96 5.26 3.58
CA ALA A 45 -17.86 4.31 4.21
C ALA A 45 -17.69 4.23 5.74
N ALA A 46 -16.46 4.43 6.21
CA ALA A 46 -16.13 4.40 7.64
C ALA A 46 -16.48 5.73 8.35
N ASP A 47 -16.43 5.70 9.67
CA ASP A 47 -16.60 6.86 10.55
C ASP A 47 -15.34 7.74 10.64
N ARG A 48 -14.27 7.36 9.96
CA ARG A 48 -12.96 8.03 9.94
C ARG A 48 -12.34 8.06 8.55
N LEU A 49 -11.47 9.04 8.31
CA LEU A 49 -10.62 9.12 7.12
C LEU A 49 -9.36 8.26 7.27
N GLY A 50 -8.69 7.99 6.16
CA GLY A 50 -7.32 7.47 6.11
C GLY A 50 -7.18 6.01 5.67
N GLY A 51 -8.27 5.23 5.65
CA GLY A 51 -8.20 3.81 5.26
C GLY A 51 -7.20 3.04 6.13
N HIS A 52 -6.12 2.50 5.53
CA HIS A 52 -5.05 1.80 6.25
C HIS A 52 -4.18 2.71 7.15
N SER A 53 -4.26 4.03 7.03
CA SER A 53 -3.69 4.96 8.00
C SER A 53 -4.63 5.10 9.18
N ASN A 54 -4.49 4.19 10.11
CA ASN A 54 -5.34 4.06 11.27
C ASN A 54 -4.50 4.10 12.54
N THR A 55 -4.65 5.16 13.31
CA THR A 55 -3.96 5.39 14.57
C THR A 55 -4.98 5.35 15.72
N ILE A 56 -4.73 4.55 16.75
CA ILE A 56 -5.52 4.51 17.97
C ILE A 56 -4.73 5.08 19.14
N ASP A 57 -5.43 5.64 20.11
CA ASP A 57 -4.80 6.10 21.35
C ASP A 57 -4.81 4.98 22.39
N VAL A 58 -3.63 4.49 22.77
CA VAL A 58 -3.45 3.47 23.80
C VAL A 58 -3.13 4.14 25.14
N PRO A 59 -3.97 3.97 26.18
CA PRO A 59 -3.73 4.56 27.47
C PRO A 59 -2.35 4.20 28.04
N GLY A 60 -1.62 5.22 28.48
CA GLY A 60 -0.27 5.07 29.04
C GLY A 60 0.86 4.88 28.00
N THR A 61 0.54 4.75 26.70
CA THR A 61 1.52 4.61 25.60
C THR A 61 1.46 5.78 24.63
N GLY A 62 0.26 6.13 24.16
CA GLY A 62 0.04 7.18 23.16
C GLY A 62 -0.53 6.64 21.85
N PRO A 63 -0.30 7.35 20.72
CA PRO A 63 -0.87 7.01 19.41
C PRO A 63 -0.14 5.84 18.76
N VAL A 64 -0.84 4.75 18.53
CA VAL A 64 -0.34 3.50 17.93
C VAL A 64 -0.96 3.31 16.55
N ASP A 65 -0.14 3.18 15.51
CA ASP A 65 -0.57 2.85 14.15
C ASP A 65 -0.85 1.35 14.02
N THR A 66 -1.94 1.01 13.33
CA THR A 66 -2.40 -0.38 13.20
C THR A 66 -2.35 -0.92 11.77
N GLY A 67 -2.10 -0.05 10.78
CA GLY A 67 -2.00 -0.41 9.36
C GLY A 67 -0.73 0.18 8.74
N PHE A 68 -0.77 1.42 8.24
CA PHE A 68 0.44 2.09 7.74
C PHE A 68 1.28 2.63 8.92
N ILE A 69 2.51 2.12 9.09
CA ILE A 69 3.36 2.40 10.25
C ILE A 69 4.65 3.12 9.85
N VAL A 70 5.34 2.65 8.80
CA VAL A 70 6.68 3.10 8.43
C VAL A 70 6.85 3.28 6.92
N TYR A 71 7.78 4.15 6.55
CA TYR A 71 8.19 4.39 5.18
C TYR A 71 9.70 4.64 5.12
N ASN A 72 10.27 4.70 3.92
CA ASN A 72 11.67 5.07 3.75
C ASN A 72 11.86 6.00 2.56
N ASN A 73 12.89 6.81 2.62
CA ASN A 73 13.19 7.85 1.62
C ASN A 73 13.45 7.32 0.20
N LYS A 74 13.92 6.08 0.07
CA LYS A 74 14.25 5.49 -1.24
C LYS A 74 13.01 5.04 -2.00
N ASN A 75 12.03 4.47 -1.28
CA ASN A 75 10.86 3.85 -1.89
C ASN A 75 9.59 4.70 -1.84
N TYR A 76 9.60 5.81 -1.08
CA TYR A 76 8.43 6.65 -0.87
C TYR A 76 8.71 8.13 -1.21
N PRO A 77 9.24 8.42 -2.43
CA PRO A 77 9.67 9.78 -2.77
C PRO A 77 8.52 10.79 -2.81
N ASN A 78 7.33 10.41 -3.30
CA ASN A 78 6.18 11.32 -3.28
C ASN A 78 5.61 11.51 -1.87
N LEU A 79 5.60 10.45 -1.06
CA LEU A 79 5.11 10.53 0.31
C LEU A 79 6.00 11.45 1.15
N GLU A 80 7.32 11.33 1.02
CA GLU A 80 8.28 12.22 1.68
C GLU A 80 8.09 13.67 1.22
N ALA A 81 8.01 13.91 -0.09
CA ALA A 81 7.79 15.24 -0.64
C ALA A 81 6.42 15.83 -0.23
N MET A 82 5.38 15.02 -0.16
CA MET A 82 4.08 15.44 0.36
C MET A 82 4.15 15.83 1.83
N PHE A 83 4.85 15.06 2.66
CA PHE A 83 5.03 15.37 4.08
C PHE A 83 5.82 16.66 4.26
N ASP A 84 6.88 16.87 3.48
CA ASP A 84 7.64 18.13 3.50
C ASP A 84 6.77 19.31 3.08
N HIS A 85 5.96 19.15 2.02
CA HIS A 85 5.04 20.20 1.53
C HIS A 85 3.98 20.58 2.56
N LEU A 86 3.44 19.58 3.26
CA LEU A 86 2.38 19.76 4.26
C LEU A 86 2.90 20.07 5.67
N GLY A 87 4.22 20.06 5.87
CA GLY A 87 4.82 20.24 7.21
C GLY A 87 4.51 19.08 8.17
N VAL A 88 4.33 17.87 7.67
CA VAL A 88 4.10 16.68 8.48
C VAL A 88 5.40 16.18 9.07
N ALA A 89 5.51 16.21 10.39
CA ALA A 89 6.71 15.75 11.08
C ALA A 89 6.84 14.22 11.04
N SER A 90 8.06 13.75 10.86
CA SER A 90 8.40 12.34 10.95
C SER A 90 9.72 12.13 11.69
N GLU A 91 9.89 10.96 12.26
CA GLU A 91 11.06 10.58 13.04
C GLU A 91 11.71 9.30 12.51
N ARG A 92 13.00 9.14 12.77
CA ARG A 92 13.73 7.94 12.38
C ARG A 92 13.26 6.76 13.17
N THR A 93 13.18 5.62 12.52
CA THR A 93 12.87 4.34 13.13
C THR A 93 13.82 3.25 12.62
N VAL A 94 13.71 2.08 13.21
CA VAL A 94 14.47 0.90 12.79
C VAL A 94 13.56 -0.07 12.03
N MET A 95 14.16 -0.82 11.11
CA MET A 95 13.49 -1.90 10.41
C MET A 95 14.35 -3.13 10.52
N SER A 96 13.87 -4.11 11.27
CA SER A 96 14.53 -5.37 11.52
C SER A 96 13.52 -6.52 11.49
N PHE A 97 14.00 -7.71 11.21
CA PHE A 97 13.18 -8.91 11.07
C PHE A 97 13.75 -10.04 11.93
N ALA A 98 12.89 -10.76 12.63
CA ALA A 98 13.21 -12.01 13.31
C ALA A 98 12.24 -13.10 12.90
N ALA A 99 12.70 -14.33 12.96
CA ALA A 99 11.87 -15.52 12.87
C ALA A 99 12.05 -16.38 14.12
N SER A 100 10.94 -16.93 14.60
CA SER A 100 10.87 -17.91 15.68
C SER A 100 9.96 -19.03 15.21
N LEU A 101 10.54 -20.18 14.93
CA LEU A 101 9.86 -21.33 14.35
C LEU A 101 9.97 -22.52 15.31
N ASP A 102 9.17 -23.56 15.08
CA ASP A 102 9.16 -24.80 15.86
C ASP A 102 9.05 -24.52 17.37
N ASN A 103 8.04 -23.72 17.75
CA ASN A 103 7.83 -23.34 19.17
C ASN A 103 9.07 -22.69 19.82
N GLY A 104 9.87 -21.93 19.04
CA GLY A 104 11.07 -21.23 19.50
C GLY A 104 12.33 -22.11 19.61
N GLU A 105 12.35 -23.28 19.01
CA GLU A 105 13.57 -24.07 18.88
C GLU A 105 14.53 -23.46 17.87
N PHE A 106 14.00 -22.92 16.78
CA PHE A 106 14.76 -22.20 15.76
C PHE A 106 14.42 -20.71 15.76
N GLU A 107 15.35 -19.90 16.24
CA GLU A 107 15.17 -18.44 16.32
C GLU A 107 16.40 -17.72 15.75
N TYR A 108 16.14 -16.72 14.90
CA TYR A 108 17.19 -15.83 14.38
C TYR A 108 16.65 -14.43 14.13
N CYS A 109 17.57 -13.45 14.01
CA CYS A 109 17.24 -12.09 13.59
C CYS A 109 18.15 -11.64 12.44
N GLY A 110 17.64 -10.76 11.58
CA GLY A 110 18.35 -10.22 10.41
C GLY A 110 19.38 -9.12 10.73
N GLU A 111 19.62 -8.83 12.00
CA GLU A 111 20.59 -7.84 12.44
C GLU A 111 21.91 -8.53 12.82
N GLY A 112 22.96 -8.27 12.01
CA GLY A 112 24.32 -8.69 12.29
C GLY A 112 24.97 -9.54 11.21
N LEU A 113 26.32 -9.58 11.26
CA LEU A 113 27.18 -10.24 10.27
C LEU A 113 26.98 -11.76 10.13
N ASN A 114 26.38 -12.41 11.10
CA ASN A 114 26.24 -13.85 11.15
C ASN A 114 24.94 -14.40 10.55
N GLY A 115 23.89 -13.56 10.37
CA GLY A 115 22.60 -14.03 9.85
C GLY A 115 22.54 -14.19 8.32
N MET A 116 23.47 -13.58 7.58
CA MET A 116 23.41 -13.48 6.11
C MET A 116 24.61 -14.05 5.36
N LEU A 117 25.47 -14.84 5.98
CA LEU A 117 26.72 -15.33 5.36
C LEU A 117 26.55 -16.44 4.31
N GLY A 118 25.33 -16.88 4.02
CA GLY A 118 25.09 -17.90 3.01
C GLY A 118 24.98 -17.36 1.58
N GLN A 119 26.06 -17.15 0.84
CA GLN A 119 26.12 -16.99 -0.63
C GLN A 119 26.20 -15.59 -1.27
N ARG A 120 26.97 -14.67 -0.75
CA ARG A 120 27.31 -13.40 -1.43
C ARG A 120 28.09 -13.54 -2.75
N ARG A 121 28.67 -14.70 -3.06
CA ARG A 121 29.48 -14.93 -4.27
C ARG A 121 28.69 -14.88 -5.58
N ASN A 122 27.35 -15.00 -5.54
CA ASN A 122 26.53 -15.08 -6.73
C ASN A 122 26.18 -13.73 -7.36
N MET A 123 26.17 -12.62 -6.61
CA MET A 123 25.85 -11.29 -7.14
C MET A 123 26.89 -10.74 -8.14
N PHE A 124 28.13 -11.28 -8.13
CA PHE A 124 29.21 -10.83 -9.02
C PHE A 124 29.37 -11.70 -10.28
N ARG A 125 28.51 -12.67 -10.53
CA ARG A 125 28.59 -13.55 -11.70
C ARG A 125 27.72 -13.06 -12.84
N LYS A 126 28.28 -13.01 -14.07
CA LYS A 126 27.54 -12.74 -15.31
C LYS A 126 26.26 -13.59 -15.44
N ARG A 127 26.26 -14.79 -14.88
CA ARG A 127 25.15 -15.73 -14.78
C ARG A 127 23.95 -15.20 -13.99
N PHE A 128 24.15 -14.31 -13.02
CA PHE A 128 23.09 -13.68 -12.26
C PHE A 128 22.27 -12.71 -13.14
N TRP A 129 22.92 -11.93 -14.00
CA TRP A 129 22.25 -11.00 -14.91
C TRP A 129 21.60 -11.68 -16.12
N GLN A 130 22.10 -12.83 -16.55
CA GLN A 130 21.44 -13.68 -17.54
C GLN A 130 20.14 -14.25 -16.96
N LEU A 131 20.13 -14.55 -15.66
CA LEU A 131 18.95 -14.98 -14.91
C LEU A 131 17.79 -13.97 -15.03
N PHE A 132 18.06 -12.66 -14.96
CA PHE A 132 17.02 -11.63 -15.10
C PHE A 132 16.29 -11.67 -16.45
N ARG A 133 16.93 -12.14 -17.48
CA ARG A 133 16.31 -12.28 -18.81
C ARG A 133 15.45 -13.55 -18.91
N ASP A 134 15.86 -14.59 -18.20
CA ASP A 134 15.20 -15.91 -18.23
C ASP A 134 14.11 -16.06 -17.15
N ILE A 135 14.00 -15.09 -16.21
CA ILE A 135 13.05 -15.06 -15.10
C ILE A 135 11.65 -14.56 -15.52
N ARG A 136 11.50 -13.94 -16.66
CA ARG A 136 10.19 -13.48 -17.12
C ARG A 136 9.27 -14.68 -17.35
N GLY A 137 8.21 -14.74 -16.53
CA GLY A 137 7.19 -15.79 -16.60
C GLY A 137 7.36 -16.93 -15.59
N LEU A 138 8.39 -16.90 -14.73
CA LEU A 138 8.53 -17.87 -13.63
C LEU A 138 7.84 -17.35 -12.36
N THR A 139 7.25 -18.28 -11.61
CA THR A 139 6.84 -18.05 -10.22
C THR A 139 8.02 -18.25 -9.27
N VAL A 140 7.87 -17.79 -8.02
CA VAL A 140 8.84 -18.04 -6.94
C VAL A 140 9.05 -19.55 -6.75
N ASP A 141 7.98 -20.34 -6.73
CA ASP A 141 8.04 -21.79 -6.56
C ASP A 141 8.82 -22.50 -7.67
N GLU A 142 8.53 -22.17 -8.93
CA GLU A 142 9.25 -22.73 -10.09
C GLU A 142 10.75 -22.43 -10.02
N TYR A 143 11.12 -21.22 -9.59
CA TYR A 143 12.52 -20.84 -9.41
C TYR A 143 13.19 -21.60 -8.28
N LEU A 144 12.54 -21.67 -7.10
CA LEU A 144 13.10 -22.36 -5.94
C LEU A 144 13.33 -23.85 -6.19
N ARG A 145 12.39 -24.53 -6.88
CA ARG A 145 12.56 -25.93 -7.31
C ARG A 145 13.72 -26.13 -8.28
N ARG A 146 13.94 -25.18 -9.22
CA ARG A 146 15.03 -25.26 -10.19
C ARG A 146 16.42 -25.07 -9.58
N GLN A 147 16.52 -24.30 -8.48
CA GLN A 147 17.80 -23.91 -7.87
C GLN A 147 18.26 -24.81 -6.73
N ASN A 148 17.41 -25.74 -6.29
CA ASN A 148 17.74 -26.69 -5.21
C ASN A 148 18.22 -26.01 -3.91
N TYR A 149 17.52 -24.96 -3.46
CA TYR A 149 17.77 -24.36 -2.16
C TYR A 149 17.36 -25.32 -1.04
N SER A 150 18.00 -25.22 0.14
CA SER A 150 17.61 -26.03 1.29
C SER A 150 16.23 -25.61 1.81
N ASP A 151 15.44 -26.56 2.29
CA ASP A 151 14.14 -26.31 2.90
C ASP A 151 14.25 -25.31 4.07
N SER A 152 15.32 -25.42 4.87
CA SER A 152 15.60 -24.47 5.94
C SER A 152 15.77 -23.03 5.46
N PHE A 153 16.28 -22.80 4.26
CA PHE A 153 16.35 -21.46 3.68
C PHE A 153 15.00 -21.03 3.10
N VAL A 154 14.32 -21.91 2.39
CA VAL A 154 13.05 -21.61 1.71
C VAL A 154 11.95 -21.41 2.75
N ASP A 155 11.69 -22.43 3.55
CA ASP A 155 10.57 -22.47 4.49
C ASP A 155 10.91 -21.78 5.82
N GLY A 156 12.20 -21.78 6.21
CA GLY A 156 12.66 -21.16 7.44
C GLY A 156 13.02 -19.67 7.33
N HIS A 157 13.19 -19.11 6.12
CA HIS A 157 13.63 -17.72 5.96
C HIS A 157 12.90 -16.97 4.84
N LEU A 158 12.98 -17.46 3.60
CA LEU A 158 12.56 -16.67 2.44
C LEU A 158 11.06 -16.48 2.39
N LEU A 159 10.29 -17.56 2.48
CA LEU A 159 8.84 -17.52 2.44
C LEU A 159 8.24 -16.82 3.68
N PRO A 160 8.69 -17.09 4.93
CA PRO A 160 8.25 -16.35 6.10
C PRO A 160 8.45 -14.84 5.98
N MET A 161 9.64 -14.42 5.56
CA MET A 161 9.94 -12.99 5.38
C MET A 161 9.05 -12.35 4.31
N ALA A 162 8.84 -13.03 3.19
CA ALA A 162 7.98 -12.55 2.13
C ALA A 162 6.51 -12.51 2.56
N ALA A 163 6.02 -13.56 3.22
CA ALA A 163 4.67 -13.63 3.76
C ALA A 163 4.40 -12.48 4.75
N ALA A 164 5.37 -12.14 5.59
CA ALA A 164 5.29 -10.99 6.50
C ALA A 164 5.18 -9.66 5.75
N ILE A 165 5.92 -9.49 4.64
CA ILE A 165 5.95 -8.25 3.85
C ILE A 165 4.61 -7.99 3.16
N TRP A 166 4.03 -9.02 2.55
CA TRP A 166 2.77 -8.90 1.78
C TRP A 166 1.53 -9.30 2.57
N SER A 167 1.67 -9.63 3.85
CA SER A 167 0.57 -10.11 4.70
C SER A 167 -0.23 -11.24 4.02
N SER A 168 0.50 -12.16 3.39
CA SER A 168 -0.02 -13.28 2.59
C SER A 168 0.47 -14.61 3.13
N SER A 169 -0.14 -15.72 2.73
CA SER A 169 0.35 -17.04 3.10
C SER A 169 1.64 -17.39 2.36
N ALA A 170 2.42 -18.33 2.90
CA ALA A 170 3.60 -18.87 2.21
C ALA A 170 3.24 -19.51 0.85
N GLU A 171 2.05 -20.10 0.74
CA GLU A 171 1.54 -20.69 -0.50
C GLU A 171 1.23 -19.62 -1.56
N ASP A 172 0.61 -18.51 -1.16
CA ASP A 172 0.37 -17.37 -2.06
C ASP A 172 1.70 -16.80 -2.57
N ILE A 173 2.70 -16.66 -1.68
CA ILE A 173 4.04 -16.17 -2.07
C ILE A 173 4.71 -17.10 -3.08
N ARG A 174 4.53 -18.41 -2.98
CA ARG A 174 5.05 -19.36 -3.99
C ARG A 174 4.51 -19.08 -5.38
N SER A 175 3.26 -18.63 -5.50
CA SER A 175 2.62 -18.28 -6.77
C SER A 175 3.04 -16.91 -7.32
N TYR A 176 3.76 -16.10 -6.55
CA TYR A 176 4.18 -14.75 -6.94
C TYR A 176 5.10 -14.78 -8.17
N PRO A 177 4.95 -13.83 -9.11
CA PRO A 177 5.90 -13.68 -10.21
C PRO A 177 7.29 -13.35 -9.66
N LEU A 178 8.27 -14.18 -9.97
CA LEU A 178 9.63 -14.09 -9.44
C LEU A 178 10.26 -12.70 -9.71
N LEU A 179 9.99 -12.12 -10.87
CA LEU A 179 10.51 -10.79 -11.22
C LEU A 179 9.98 -9.69 -10.29
N ALA A 180 8.69 -9.72 -9.93
CA ALA A 180 8.09 -8.77 -8.99
C ALA A 180 8.69 -8.94 -7.60
N PHE A 181 8.84 -10.18 -7.15
CA PHE A 181 9.48 -10.55 -5.89
C PHE A 181 10.92 -10.01 -5.81
N VAL A 182 11.77 -10.30 -6.78
CA VAL A 182 13.19 -9.87 -6.79
C VAL A 182 13.29 -8.34 -6.84
N ARG A 183 12.50 -7.65 -7.67
CA ARG A 183 12.48 -6.18 -7.74
C ARG A 183 12.09 -5.53 -6.40
N PHE A 184 11.16 -6.14 -5.69
CA PHE A 184 10.79 -5.66 -4.36
C PHE A 184 11.94 -5.78 -3.38
N PHE A 185 12.55 -6.96 -3.26
CA PHE A 185 13.68 -7.21 -2.36
C PHE A 185 14.87 -6.28 -2.65
N GLU A 186 15.16 -6.05 -3.94
CA GLU A 186 16.21 -5.12 -4.38
C GLU A 186 15.89 -3.68 -3.97
N SER A 187 14.67 -3.22 -4.25
CA SER A 187 14.27 -1.84 -4.00
C SER A 187 14.23 -1.50 -2.50
N HIS A 188 13.88 -2.47 -1.65
CA HIS A 188 13.82 -2.28 -0.20
C HIS A 188 15.16 -2.55 0.51
N GLY A 189 16.23 -2.83 -0.26
CA GLY A 189 17.56 -3.07 0.29
C GLY A 189 17.67 -4.35 1.12
N LEU A 190 16.70 -5.28 0.98
CA LEU A 190 16.69 -6.55 1.69
C LEU A 190 17.80 -7.51 1.20
N LEU A 191 18.34 -7.24 0.02
CA LEU A 191 19.48 -7.97 -0.56
C LEU A 191 20.83 -7.30 -0.28
N THR A 192 20.86 -6.17 0.42
CA THR A 192 22.09 -5.39 0.66
C THR A 192 22.38 -5.23 2.15
N LEU A 193 23.68 -5.30 2.50
CA LEU A 193 24.16 -5.07 3.87
C LEU A 193 24.65 -3.65 4.10
N LEU A 194 24.98 -2.96 3.02
CA LEU A 194 25.50 -1.58 3.03
C LEU A 194 24.47 -0.68 2.37
N GLN A 195 24.35 0.58 2.83
CA GLN A 195 23.40 1.57 2.31
C GLN A 195 21.92 1.15 2.49
N ARG A 196 21.54 0.75 3.69
CA ARG A 196 20.13 0.53 4.03
C ARG A 196 19.37 1.86 3.91
N PRO A 197 18.10 1.83 3.44
CA PRO A 197 17.27 3.03 3.42
C PRO A 197 17.07 3.60 4.83
N ASP A 198 16.93 4.93 4.92
CA ASP A 198 16.53 5.59 6.17
C ASP A 198 15.02 5.34 6.39
N TRP A 199 14.71 4.54 7.39
CA TRP A 199 13.33 4.27 7.79
C TRP A 199 12.80 5.35 8.72
N ARG A 200 11.54 5.71 8.51
CA ARG A 200 10.86 6.76 9.25
C ARG A 200 9.44 6.35 9.60
N THR A 201 8.90 6.93 10.67
CA THR A 201 7.49 6.87 11.06
C THR A 201 6.94 8.28 11.21
N VAL A 202 5.62 8.45 11.06
CA VAL A 202 4.99 9.77 11.25
C VAL A 202 4.93 10.07 12.75
N SER A 203 5.47 11.21 13.15
CA SER A 203 5.43 11.64 14.55
C SER A 203 3.99 11.80 15.03
N GLY A 204 3.65 11.11 16.13
CA GLY A 204 2.29 11.10 16.68
C GLY A 204 1.28 10.28 15.88
N GLY A 205 1.76 9.39 15.00
CA GLY A 205 0.95 8.46 14.22
C GLY A 205 0.52 8.98 12.86
N SER A 206 0.18 8.04 11.98
CA SER A 206 -0.18 8.30 10.58
C SER A 206 -1.45 9.18 10.44
N ARG A 207 -2.33 9.20 11.42
CA ARG A 207 -3.49 10.11 11.45
C ARG A 207 -3.11 11.58 11.27
N ASN A 208 -1.89 12.00 11.63
CA ASN A 208 -1.48 13.39 11.55
C ASN A 208 -1.40 13.90 10.10
N TYR A 209 -0.88 13.10 9.18
CA TYR A 209 -0.89 13.48 7.78
C TYR A 209 -2.31 13.44 7.20
N VAL A 210 -3.13 12.45 7.59
CA VAL A 210 -4.54 12.35 7.18
C VAL A 210 -5.32 13.61 7.57
N GLN A 211 -5.19 14.02 8.83
CA GLN A 211 -5.83 15.25 9.33
C GLN A 211 -5.30 16.51 8.65
N THR A 212 -4.01 16.54 8.30
CA THR A 212 -3.44 17.70 7.60
C THR A 212 -3.97 17.81 6.18
N LEU A 213 -4.04 16.71 5.42
CA LEU A 213 -4.70 16.68 4.12
C LEU A 213 -6.17 17.07 4.21
N ALA A 214 -6.90 16.54 5.21
CA ALA A 214 -8.31 16.86 5.40
C ALA A 214 -8.56 18.34 5.73
N ARG A 215 -7.66 18.98 6.48
CA ARG A 215 -7.75 20.44 6.77
C ARG A 215 -7.48 21.30 5.55
N GLU A 216 -6.61 20.86 4.65
CA GLU A 216 -6.31 21.57 3.41
C GLU A 216 -7.29 21.26 2.28
N PHE A 217 -8.09 20.23 2.42
CA PHE A 217 -9.13 19.88 1.48
C PHE A 217 -10.29 20.89 1.58
N SER A 218 -10.59 21.58 0.50
CA SER A 218 -11.63 22.63 0.46
C SER A 218 -12.99 22.13 0.00
N GLY A 219 -13.16 20.81 -0.21
CA GLY A 219 -14.44 20.19 -0.62
C GLY A 219 -15.29 19.69 0.53
N GLU A 220 -16.30 18.92 0.22
CA GLU A 220 -17.21 18.28 1.17
C GLU A 220 -16.71 16.87 1.53
N ILE A 221 -16.70 16.53 2.83
CA ILE A 221 -16.39 15.18 3.34
C ILE A 221 -17.68 14.55 3.88
N ARG A 222 -17.98 13.34 3.41
CA ARG A 222 -19.12 12.55 3.88
C ARG A 222 -18.62 11.22 4.48
N LEU A 223 -18.53 11.17 5.79
CA LEU A 223 -18.24 9.96 6.55
C LEU A 223 -19.51 9.12 6.73
N ASN A 224 -19.35 7.83 7.07
CA ASN A 224 -20.46 6.88 7.21
C ASN A 224 -21.39 6.86 5.99
N THR A 225 -20.83 7.13 4.81
CA THR A 225 -21.60 7.28 3.57
C THR A 225 -21.04 6.33 2.49
N PRO A 226 -21.29 5.02 2.64
CA PRO A 226 -20.84 4.06 1.64
C PRO A 226 -21.53 4.31 0.30
N VAL A 227 -20.76 4.39 -0.78
CA VAL A 227 -21.28 4.38 -2.14
C VAL A 227 -21.62 2.94 -2.51
N VAL A 228 -22.87 2.72 -2.89
CA VAL A 228 -23.35 1.36 -3.23
C VAL A 228 -23.55 1.16 -4.73
N LYS A 229 -23.72 2.26 -5.47
CA LYS A 229 -23.93 2.18 -6.92
C LYS A 229 -23.44 3.44 -7.64
N VAL A 230 -22.89 3.25 -8.83
CA VAL A 230 -22.47 4.31 -9.77
C VAL A 230 -23.17 4.08 -11.11
N LEU A 231 -24.03 5.03 -11.47
CA LEU A 231 -24.75 5.03 -12.75
C LEU A 231 -24.04 6.00 -13.70
N ARG A 232 -23.89 5.60 -14.97
CA ARG A 232 -23.17 6.37 -15.99
C ARG A 232 -24.04 6.50 -17.24
N ASP A 233 -24.11 7.69 -17.82
CA ASP A 233 -24.96 7.98 -19.00
C ASP A 233 -24.21 8.70 -20.14
N GLY A 234 -22.88 8.71 -20.07
CA GLY A 234 -22.01 9.38 -21.03
C GLY A 234 -21.88 10.89 -20.85
N LEU A 235 -22.83 11.55 -20.17
CA LEU A 235 -22.79 12.98 -19.85
C LEU A 235 -22.25 13.28 -18.45
N GLY A 236 -22.10 12.24 -17.63
CA GLY A 236 -21.60 12.31 -16.27
C GLY A 236 -21.94 11.05 -15.49
N VAL A 237 -21.85 11.15 -14.17
CA VAL A 237 -22.07 10.02 -13.26
C VAL A 237 -23.07 10.37 -12.16
N THR A 238 -23.88 9.41 -11.75
CA THR A 238 -24.74 9.53 -10.57
C THR A 238 -24.24 8.55 -9.51
N VAL A 239 -23.88 9.06 -8.34
CA VAL A 239 -23.48 8.28 -7.17
C VAL A 239 -24.71 8.02 -6.33
N VAL A 240 -24.94 6.75 -5.96
CA VAL A 240 -25.99 6.32 -5.04
C VAL A 240 -25.33 5.86 -3.76
N ASP A 241 -25.67 6.47 -2.63
CA ASP A 241 -25.17 6.08 -1.32
C ASP A 241 -25.99 4.97 -0.65
N GLY A 242 -25.51 4.43 0.47
CA GLY A 242 -26.17 3.36 1.21
C GLY A 242 -27.54 3.71 1.79
N THR A 243 -27.93 4.99 1.79
CA THR A 243 -29.28 5.44 2.21
C THR A 243 -30.22 5.62 1.03
N GLY A 244 -29.71 5.47 -0.20
CA GLY A 244 -30.44 5.64 -1.44
C GLY A 244 -30.44 7.09 -1.98
N ASN A 245 -29.71 8.02 -1.36
CA ASN A 245 -29.56 9.36 -1.91
C ASN A 245 -28.75 9.29 -3.21
N GLN A 246 -29.08 10.19 -4.14
CA GLN A 246 -28.48 10.26 -5.47
C GLN A 246 -27.89 11.65 -5.68
N ASP A 247 -26.61 11.69 -6.04
CA ASP A 247 -25.90 12.92 -6.39
C ASP A 247 -25.31 12.83 -7.79
N ARG A 248 -25.44 13.91 -8.56
CA ARG A 248 -24.92 14.02 -9.92
C ARG A 248 -23.55 14.70 -9.92
N PHE A 249 -22.61 14.17 -10.71
CA PHE A 249 -21.25 14.67 -10.90
C PHE A 249 -20.86 14.65 -12.37
N ASP A 250 -19.89 15.50 -12.74
CA ASP A 250 -19.29 15.47 -14.08
C ASP A 250 -18.36 14.27 -14.23
N LYS A 251 -17.59 13.96 -13.17
CA LYS A 251 -16.63 12.86 -13.14
C LYS A 251 -16.64 12.18 -11.77
N ILE A 252 -16.13 10.95 -11.74
CA ILE A 252 -15.89 10.20 -10.49
C ILE A 252 -14.49 9.61 -10.48
N LEU A 253 -13.83 9.66 -9.32
CA LEU A 253 -12.66 8.86 -8.98
C LEU A 253 -13.04 7.79 -7.95
N ILE A 254 -12.92 6.51 -8.31
CA ILE A 254 -13.13 5.40 -7.40
C ILE A 254 -11.76 4.97 -6.86
N ALA A 255 -11.49 5.28 -5.59
CA ALA A 255 -10.22 5.05 -4.91
C ALA A 255 -10.35 4.00 -3.79
N SER A 256 -11.21 3.01 -4.02
CA SER A 256 -11.40 1.81 -3.19
C SER A 256 -10.55 0.64 -3.70
N HIS A 257 -10.74 -0.56 -3.13
CA HIS A 257 -10.19 -1.79 -3.71
C HIS A 257 -10.81 -2.06 -5.10
N ALA A 258 -10.08 -2.76 -5.97
CA ALA A 258 -10.50 -3.02 -7.34
C ALA A 258 -11.82 -3.83 -7.41
N ASP A 259 -11.97 -4.84 -6.57
CA ASP A 259 -13.19 -5.64 -6.43
C ASP A 259 -14.39 -4.80 -5.96
N GLN A 260 -14.18 -3.91 -4.98
CA GLN A 260 -15.20 -2.98 -4.51
C GLN A 260 -15.56 -1.96 -5.60
N ALA A 261 -14.55 -1.45 -6.33
CA ALA A 261 -14.78 -0.54 -7.45
C ALA A 261 -15.67 -1.21 -8.51
N LEU A 262 -15.34 -2.44 -8.90
CA LEU A 262 -16.14 -3.20 -9.86
C LEU A 262 -17.57 -3.45 -9.36
N ALA A 263 -17.74 -3.80 -8.09
CA ALA A 263 -19.04 -4.07 -7.49
C ALA A 263 -19.98 -2.85 -7.44
N MET A 264 -19.41 -1.64 -7.36
CA MET A 264 -20.20 -0.39 -7.37
C MET A 264 -20.75 -0.01 -8.75
N LEU A 265 -20.16 -0.49 -9.84
CA LEU A 265 -20.57 -0.13 -11.19
C LEU A 265 -21.88 -0.82 -11.57
N ASP A 266 -22.92 -0.09 -11.93
CA ASP A 266 -24.21 -0.66 -12.35
C ASP A 266 -24.09 -1.46 -13.67
N ALA A 267 -23.34 -0.92 -14.63
CA ALA A 267 -23.07 -1.55 -15.92
C ALA A 267 -21.55 -1.42 -16.26
N PRO A 268 -20.73 -2.30 -15.72
CA PRO A 268 -19.29 -2.26 -16.00
C PRO A 268 -19.00 -2.68 -17.45
N GLU A 269 -18.07 -1.98 -18.09
CA GLU A 269 -17.56 -2.35 -19.41
C GLU A 269 -16.77 -3.68 -19.33
N ALA A 270 -16.64 -4.38 -20.46
CA ALA A 270 -15.89 -5.64 -20.50
C ALA A 270 -14.42 -5.48 -20.07
N SER A 271 -13.81 -4.34 -20.38
CA SER A 271 -12.45 -3.99 -19.93
C SER A 271 -12.37 -3.76 -18.42
N GLU A 272 -13.36 -3.09 -17.82
CA GLU A 272 -13.45 -2.90 -16.37
C GLU A 272 -13.62 -4.24 -15.65
N GLN A 273 -14.51 -5.09 -16.15
CA GLN A 273 -14.71 -6.45 -15.60
C GLN A 273 -13.42 -7.27 -15.65
N ALA A 274 -12.72 -7.25 -16.78
CA ALA A 274 -11.47 -7.99 -16.97
C ALA A 274 -10.33 -7.46 -16.09
N LEU A 275 -10.14 -6.14 -16.04
CA LEU A 275 -8.99 -5.52 -15.38
C LEU A 275 -9.18 -5.38 -13.87
N LEU A 276 -10.34 -4.90 -13.40
CA LEU A 276 -10.61 -4.77 -11.96
C LEU A 276 -10.88 -6.13 -11.32
N GLY A 277 -11.55 -7.04 -12.04
CA GLY A 277 -11.84 -8.40 -11.58
C GLY A 277 -10.62 -9.32 -11.47
N ALA A 278 -9.47 -8.93 -12.02
CA ALA A 278 -8.24 -9.69 -11.90
C ALA A 278 -7.61 -9.61 -10.49
N PHE A 279 -7.99 -8.63 -9.68
CA PHE A 279 -7.42 -8.44 -8.35
C PHE A 279 -8.22 -9.20 -7.30
N ARG A 280 -7.54 -10.06 -6.57
CA ARG A 280 -8.04 -10.73 -5.38
C ARG A 280 -7.48 -10.07 -4.14
N TYR A 281 -8.18 -10.16 -3.03
CA TYR A 281 -7.75 -9.59 -1.76
C TYR A 281 -7.74 -10.65 -0.66
N THR A 282 -6.73 -10.61 0.20
CA THR A 282 -6.66 -11.43 1.42
C THR A 282 -7.12 -10.63 2.63
N HIS A 283 -7.90 -11.26 3.50
CA HIS A 283 -8.29 -10.70 4.78
C HIS A 283 -7.18 -10.92 5.81
N ASN A 284 -6.90 -9.90 6.59
CA ASN A 284 -5.90 -9.92 7.63
C ASN A 284 -6.46 -9.28 8.90
N LEU A 285 -6.64 -10.08 9.94
CA LEU A 285 -7.01 -9.59 11.25
C LEU A 285 -5.77 -9.00 11.94
N ALA A 286 -5.78 -7.71 12.23
CA ALA A 286 -4.77 -7.02 13.01
C ALA A 286 -5.26 -6.84 14.45
N VAL A 287 -4.56 -7.43 15.41
CA VAL A 287 -4.89 -7.35 16.84
C VAL A 287 -3.82 -6.54 17.57
N VAL A 288 -4.22 -5.48 18.26
CA VAL A 288 -3.36 -4.68 19.14
C VAL A 288 -3.43 -5.24 20.54
N HIS A 289 -2.29 -5.61 21.13
CA HIS A 289 -2.26 -6.29 22.43
C HIS A 289 -0.96 -6.08 23.20
N LYS A 290 -0.87 -6.64 24.42
CA LYS A 290 0.32 -6.62 25.28
C LYS A 290 0.93 -8.02 25.51
N ASP A 291 0.43 -9.04 24.86
CA ASP A 291 0.84 -10.42 25.05
C ASP A 291 2.22 -10.70 24.43
N LYS A 292 3.21 -10.88 25.30
CA LYS A 292 4.61 -11.19 24.90
C LYS A 292 4.81 -12.59 24.35
N SER A 293 3.84 -13.49 24.51
CA SER A 293 3.94 -14.85 23.99
C SER A 293 3.85 -14.94 22.47
N PHE A 294 3.42 -13.85 21.79
CA PHE A 294 3.50 -13.68 20.33
C PHE A 294 4.86 -13.16 19.84
N MET A 295 5.85 -13.09 20.71
CA MET A 295 7.22 -12.68 20.36
C MET A 295 8.18 -13.85 20.49
N PRO A 296 9.36 -13.80 19.84
CA PRO A 296 10.41 -14.77 20.08
C PRO A 296 10.70 -14.94 21.58
N ARG A 297 10.98 -16.16 22.03
CA ARG A 297 11.23 -16.45 23.46
C ARG A 297 12.41 -15.67 24.01
N ARG A 298 13.45 -15.47 23.18
CA ARG A 298 14.66 -14.75 23.56
C ARG A 298 14.53 -13.26 23.26
N ARG A 299 14.41 -12.43 24.30
CA ARG A 299 14.20 -10.98 24.12
C ARG A 299 15.31 -10.29 23.29
N HIS A 300 16.53 -10.76 23.32
CA HIS A 300 17.64 -10.15 22.57
C HIS A 300 17.57 -10.35 21.05
N ILE A 301 16.66 -11.21 20.57
CA ILE A 301 16.37 -11.37 19.15
C ILE A 301 15.07 -10.70 18.72
N TRP A 302 14.37 -10.01 19.62
CA TRP A 302 13.19 -9.24 19.27
C TRP A 302 13.53 -8.17 18.23
N CYS A 303 12.80 -8.18 17.14
CA CYS A 303 12.91 -7.23 16.05
C CYS A 303 11.61 -6.42 15.91
N CYS A 304 11.61 -5.46 15.02
CA CYS A 304 10.40 -4.71 14.70
C CYS A 304 9.32 -5.62 14.10
N TRP A 305 9.73 -6.56 13.26
CA TRP A 305 8.90 -7.57 12.62
C TRP A 305 9.33 -8.94 13.09
N ASN A 306 8.41 -9.68 13.68
CA ASN A 306 8.68 -11.01 14.22
C ASN A 306 7.71 -11.99 13.59
N TYR A 307 8.23 -12.93 12.84
CA TYR A 307 7.49 -14.06 12.29
C TYR A 307 7.54 -15.18 13.29
N VAL A 308 6.39 -15.58 13.81
CA VAL A 308 6.28 -16.60 14.85
C VAL A 308 5.46 -17.76 14.31
N GLY A 309 6.05 -18.95 14.32
CA GLY A 309 5.43 -20.20 13.92
C GLY A 309 5.33 -21.17 15.08
N GLU A 310 4.17 -21.77 15.26
CA GLU A 310 3.91 -22.87 16.17
C GLU A 310 3.59 -24.12 15.34
N ASN A 311 4.25 -25.21 15.64
CA ASN A 311 4.02 -26.50 15.01
C ASN A 311 3.50 -27.47 16.06
N ASP A 312 2.27 -27.94 15.89
CA ASP A 312 1.66 -28.95 16.77
C ASP A 312 1.84 -30.39 16.27
N GLY A 313 2.67 -30.57 15.22
CA GLY A 313 2.91 -31.84 14.55
C GLY A 313 1.90 -32.19 13.48
N HIS A 314 0.83 -31.39 13.30
CA HIS A 314 -0.21 -31.59 12.29
C HIS A 314 -0.46 -30.36 11.43
N THR A 315 -0.29 -29.17 12.01
CA THR A 315 -0.55 -27.89 11.34
C THR A 315 0.50 -26.87 11.75
N GLU A 316 1.12 -26.24 10.78
CA GLU A 316 1.97 -25.09 11.03
C GLU A 316 1.10 -23.84 11.08
N SER A 317 0.97 -23.24 12.25
CA SER A 317 0.28 -21.99 12.45
C SER A 317 1.30 -20.85 12.51
N LEU A 318 1.07 -19.81 11.74
CA LEU A 318 2.01 -18.73 11.52
C LEU A 318 1.33 -17.37 11.73
N CYS A 319 2.02 -16.45 12.41
CA CYS A 319 1.59 -15.06 12.53
C CYS A 319 2.77 -14.09 12.43
N VAL A 320 2.47 -12.82 12.18
CA VAL A 320 3.46 -11.74 12.16
C VAL A 320 3.14 -10.77 13.28
N THR A 321 4.09 -10.55 14.16
CA THR A 321 3.97 -9.62 15.29
C THR A 321 4.92 -8.44 15.10
N TYR A 322 4.35 -7.24 15.07
CA TYR A 322 5.07 -5.97 15.05
C TYR A 322 5.29 -5.49 16.49
N TRP A 323 6.53 -5.20 16.85
CA TRP A 323 6.87 -4.56 18.11
C TRP A 323 6.83 -3.04 17.96
N MET A 324 5.72 -2.45 18.38
CA MET A 324 5.41 -1.04 18.11
C MET A 324 6.35 -0.08 18.83
N ASN A 325 6.89 -0.47 20.00
CA ASN A 325 7.87 0.35 20.72
C ASN A 325 9.13 0.62 19.91
N ALA A 326 9.58 -0.35 19.10
CA ALA A 326 10.73 -0.19 18.23
C ALA A 326 10.37 0.57 16.94
N LEU A 327 9.15 0.36 16.39
CA LEU A 327 8.70 1.00 15.16
C LEU A 327 8.31 2.47 15.35
N GLN A 328 7.69 2.82 16.48
CA GLN A 328 7.20 4.18 16.76
C GLN A 328 7.87 4.83 17.98
N ASN A 329 9.02 4.30 18.41
CA ASN A 329 9.86 4.85 19.50
C ASN A 329 9.13 5.04 20.84
N PHE A 330 8.15 4.20 21.18
CA PHE A 330 7.43 4.28 22.43
C PHE A 330 8.28 3.92 23.63
N LYS A 331 8.03 4.62 24.75
CA LYS A 331 8.58 4.29 26.06
C LYS A 331 7.45 3.72 26.94
N GLY A 332 7.77 2.76 27.78
CA GLY A 332 6.82 2.14 28.70
C GLY A 332 6.52 0.68 28.34
N ASP A 333 5.26 0.29 28.51
CA ASP A 333 4.82 -1.08 28.24
C ASP A 333 5.05 -1.49 26.79
N ASP A 334 5.39 -2.77 26.57
CA ASP A 334 5.49 -3.32 25.22
C ASP A 334 4.09 -3.40 24.60
N ILE A 335 3.95 -2.84 23.39
CA ILE A 335 2.73 -2.91 22.58
C ILE A 335 3.05 -3.67 21.30
N PHE A 336 2.15 -4.57 20.94
CA PHE A 336 2.27 -5.40 19.76
C PHE A 336 1.06 -5.21 18.84
N VAL A 337 1.30 -5.34 17.54
CA VAL A 337 0.25 -5.53 16.53
C VAL A 337 0.53 -6.87 15.86
N THR A 338 -0.33 -7.84 16.06
CA THR A 338 -0.20 -9.16 15.44
C THR A 338 -1.19 -9.33 14.30
N LEU A 339 -0.70 -9.69 13.12
CA LEU A 339 -1.52 -10.07 12.00
C LEU A 339 -1.83 -11.56 12.05
N ASN A 340 -3.11 -11.88 11.90
CA ASN A 340 -3.63 -13.24 11.90
C ASN A 340 -3.13 -14.07 13.10
N PRO A 341 -3.41 -13.62 14.33
CA PRO A 341 -2.93 -14.31 15.52
C PRO A 341 -3.45 -15.75 15.56
N MET A 342 -2.57 -16.69 15.88
CA MET A 342 -2.86 -18.13 15.92
C MET A 342 -3.81 -18.52 17.07
N ARG A 343 -3.93 -17.66 18.06
CA ARG A 343 -4.80 -17.79 19.23
C ARG A 343 -5.23 -16.41 19.71
N GLU A 344 -6.16 -16.34 20.63
CA GLU A 344 -6.52 -15.08 21.27
C GLU A 344 -5.34 -14.52 22.05
N ALA A 345 -5.11 -13.21 21.93
CA ALA A 345 -4.03 -12.52 22.62
C ALA A 345 -4.48 -12.06 24.01
N GLU A 346 -3.66 -12.27 25.01
CA GLU A 346 -3.89 -11.70 26.35
C GLU A 346 -3.69 -10.17 26.31
N GLY A 347 -4.57 -9.44 27.01
CA GLY A 347 -4.49 -7.98 27.05
C GLY A 347 -4.75 -7.32 25.70
N GLU A 348 -5.68 -7.87 24.93
CA GLU A 348 -6.17 -7.26 23.70
C GLU A 348 -6.71 -5.85 23.98
N ILE A 349 -6.33 -4.91 23.12
CA ILE A 349 -6.72 -3.50 23.21
C ILE A 349 -7.73 -3.17 22.10
N ALA A 350 -7.47 -3.64 20.87
CA ALA A 350 -8.33 -3.40 19.72
C ALA A 350 -8.05 -4.43 18.63
N ARG A 351 -9.00 -4.59 17.70
CA ARG A 351 -8.84 -5.41 16.50
C ARG A 351 -9.41 -4.71 15.27
N PHE A 352 -8.78 -4.97 14.13
CA PHE A 352 -9.14 -4.37 12.84
C PHE A 352 -9.02 -5.41 11.73
N ASP A 353 -9.99 -5.43 10.81
CA ASP A 353 -9.92 -6.21 9.60
C ASP A 353 -9.32 -5.35 8.48
N TYR A 354 -8.20 -5.81 7.94
CA TYR A 354 -7.57 -5.22 6.76
C TYR A 354 -7.59 -6.21 5.60
N THR A 355 -7.61 -5.66 4.39
CA THR A 355 -7.50 -6.48 3.18
C THR A 355 -6.33 -5.98 2.33
N HIS A 356 -5.56 -6.93 1.80
CA HIS A 356 -4.40 -6.64 0.97
C HIS A 356 -4.54 -7.30 -0.39
N PRO A 357 -4.16 -6.59 -1.49
CA PRO A 357 -4.22 -7.17 -2.83
C PRO A 357 -3.20 -8.29 -3.01
N LEU A 358 -3.61 -9.38 -3.65
CA LEU A 358 -2.74 -10.44 -4.13
C LEU A 358 -2.23 -10.11 -5.53
N PHE A 359 -0.92 -10.24 -5.73
CA PHE A 359 -0.27 -9.94 -7.01
C PHE A 359 0.17 -11.22 -7.72
N ASP A 360 -0.78 -12.02 -8.13
CA ASP A 360 -0.53 -13.14 -9.04
C ASP A 360 -0.29 -12.65 -10.49
N SER A 361 -0.06 -13.58 -11.40
CA SER A 361 0.23 -13.25 -12.80
C SER A 361 -0.92 -12.52 -13.49
N ALA A 362 -2.18 -12.79 -13.12
CA ALA A 362 -3.35 -12.10 -13.67
C ALA A 362 -3.41 -10.65 -13.19
N ALA A 363 -3.19 -10.41 -11.90
CA ALA A 363 -3.13 -9.08 -11.32
C ALA A 363 -2.00 -8.24 -11.92
N ILE A 364 -0.79 -8.81 -12.09
CA ILE A 364 0.35 -8.11 -12.72
C ILE A 364 0.04 -7.75 -14.17
N HIS A 365 -0.57 -8.65 -14.94
CA HIS A 365 -0.98 -8.35 -16.31
C HIS A 365 -2.05 -7.25 -16.36
N ALA A 366 -3.02 -7.28 -15.45
CA ALA A 366 -4.03 -6.23 -15.35
C ALA A 366 -3.41 -4.87 -15.02
N GLN A 367 -2.42 -4.80 -14.12
CA GLN A 367 -1.72 -3.55 -13.78
C GLN A 367 -1.11 -2.85 -15.01
N GLU A 368 -0.56 -3.60 -15.94
CA GLU A 368 0.04 -3.06 -17.16
C GLU A 368 -1.01 -2.40 -18.07
N ASN A 369 -2.30 -2.68 -17.85
CA ASN A 369 -3.42 -2.29 -18.70
C ASN A 369 -4.47 -1.40 -18.00
N LEU A 370 -4.38 -1.16 -16.70
CA LEU A 370 -5.35 -0.31 -15.95
C LEU A 370 -5.52 1.10 -16.52
N TRP A 371 -4.51 1.61 -17.24
CA TRP A 371 -4.60 2.91 -17.91
C TRP A 371 -5.71 2.96 -18.97
N GLN A 372 -6.11 1.80 -19.55
CA GLN A 372 -7.13 1.72 -20.61
C GLN A 372 -8.54 2.05 -20.11
N ILE A 373 -8.81 1.90 -18.82
CA ILE A 373 -10.11 2.20 -18.23
C ILE A 373 -10.19 3.60 -17.59
N GLN A 374 -9.09 4.35 -17.61
CA GLN A 374 -9.07 5.71 -17.05
C GLN A 374 -9.85 6.69 -17.94
N GLY A 375 -10.84 7.37 -17.35
CA GLY A 375 -11.68 8.35 -18.01
C GLY A 375 -12.82 7.75 -18.84
N VAL A 376 -12.91 6.44 -18.98
CA VAL A 376 -14.02 5.78 -19.67
C VAL A 376 -15.33 6.09 -18.96
N GLN A 377 -16.33 6.61 -19.69
CA GLN A 377 -17.60 7.07 -19.13
C GLN A 377 -17.43 7.99 -17.91
N ASN A 378 -16.48 8.94 -17.97
CA ASN A 378 -16.19 9.91 -16.90
C ASN A 378 -15.75 9.27 -15.56
N THR A 379 -15.26 8.03 -15.60
CA THR A 379 -14.87 7.26 -14.42
C THR A 379 -13.36 7.06 -14.40
N PHE A 380 -12.75 7.34 -13.26
CA PHE A 380 -11.32 7.16 -12.99
C PHE A 380 -11.11 6.23 -11.79
N TYR A 381 -9.98 5.58 -11.73
CA TYR A 381 -9.64 4.60 -10.70
C TYR A 381 -8.28 4.91 -10.10
N ALA A 382 -8.14 4.69 -8.80
CA ALA A 382 -6.86 4.77 -8.10
C ALA A 382 -6.81 3.76 -6.94
N GLY A 383 -5.62 3.41 -6.52
CA GLY A 383 -5.43 2.48 -5.40
C GLY A 383 -4.02 1.92 -5.39
N ALA A 384 -3.63 1.29 -4.29
CA ALA A 384 -2.32 0.66 -4.17
C ALA A 384 -2.13 -0.52 -5.16
N HIS A 385 -3.23 -1.10 -5.66
CA HIS A 385 -3.23 -2.16 -6.67
C HIS A 385 -2.72 -1.71 -8.05
N PHE A 386 -2.60 -0.40 -8.31
CA PHE A 386 -1.94 0.14 -9.50
C PHE A 386 -0.42 -0.09 -9.51
N GLY A 387 0.17 -0.39 -8.36
CA GLY A 387 1.57 -0.69 -8.19
C GLY A 387 1.79 -1.95 -7.35
N ARG A 388 2.64 -1.86 -6.35
CA ARG A 388 3.09 -3.00 -5.54
C ARG A 388 2.29 -3.23 -4.25
N GLY A 389 1.20 -2.50 -4.05
CA GLY A 389 0.33 -2.63 -2.88
C GLY A 389 0.72 -1.76 -1.69
N PHE A 390 1.62 -0.80 -1.85
CA PHE A 390 2.11 0.05 -0.77
C PHE A 390 1.54 1.47 -0.82
N HIS A 391 1.75 2.22 0.24
CA HIS A 391 1.26 3.59 0.41
C HIS A 391 1.70 4.53 -0.71
N GLU A 392 2.96 4.42 -1.14
CA GLU A 392 3.50 5.19 -2.27
C GLU A 392 2.75 4.90 -3.59
N ASP A 393 2.37 3.63 -3.82
CA ASP A 393 1.64 3.25 -5.03
C ASP A 393 0.24 3.87 -5.04
N GLY A 394 -0.43 3.83 -3.89
CA GLY A 394 -1.71 4.49 -3.70
C GLY A 394 -1.62 5.99 -3.91
N LEU A 395 -0.60 6.65 -3.35
CA LEU A 395 -0.37 8.07 -3.53
C LEU A 395 -0.09 8.44 -5.00
N GLN A 396 0.80 7.68 -5.67
CA GLN A 396 1.12 7.93 -7.08
C GLN A 396 -0.12 7.79 -7.97
N SER A 397 -0.92 6.74 -7.75
CA SER A 397 -2.13 6.51 -8.56
C SER A 397 -3.20 7.59 -8.32
N GLY A 398 -3.41 8.00 -7.08
CA GLY A 398 -4.36 9.06 -6.74
C GLY A 398 -3.99 10.40 -7.35
N LEU A 399 -2.74 10.81 -7.21
CA LEU A 399 -2.26 12.08 -7.79
C LEU A 399 -2.27 12.06 -9.31
N ALA A 400 -1.84 10.95 -9.94
CA ALA A 400 -1.87 10.82 -11.39
C ALA A 400 -3.31 10.85 -11.94
N ALA A 401 -4.27 10.20 -11.27
CA ALA A 401 -5.68 10.27 -11.64
C ALA A 401 -6.23 11.70 -11.51
N ALA A 402 -5.91 12.40 -10.41
CA ALA A 402 -6.33 13.80 -10.24
C ALA A 402 -5.77 14.71 -11.33
N GLU A 403 -4.50 14.55 -11.68
CA GLU A 403 -3.85 15.29 -12.77
C GLU A 403 -4.52 15.00 -14.13
N ALA A 404 -4.85 13.74 -14.41
CA ALA A 404 -5.59 13.34 -15.63
C ALA A 404 -7.04 13.86 -15.66
N MET A 405 -7.64 14.08 -14.49
CA MET A 405 -8.99 14.68 -14.37
C MET A 405 -9.01 16.20 -14.56
N GLY A 406 -7.85 16.86 -14.63
CA GLY A 406 -7.71 18.29 -14.90
C GLY A 406 -7.34 19.14 -13.67
N SER A 407 -6.83 18.54 -12.60
CA SER A 407 -6.26 19.31 -11.50
C SER A 407 -4.95 20.01 -11.91
N LEU A 408 -4.47 20.91 -11.04
CA LEU A 408 -3.07 21.36 -11.13
C LEU A 408 -2.13 20.16 -10.92
N PRO A 409 -0.90 20.21 -11.47
CA PRO A 409 0.13 19.25 -11.12
C PRO A 409 0.39 19.25 -9.60
N ARG A 410 0.82 18.11 -9.04
CA ARG A 410 1.27 18.05 -7.65
C ARG A 410 2.35 19.11 -7.38
N PRO A 411 2.35 19.78 -6.21
CA PRO A 411 3.21 20.94 -5.96
C PRO A 411 4.68 20.60 -5.64
N TRP A 412 5.13 19.41 -5.96
CA TRP A 412 6.52 18.96 -5.83
C TRP A 412 6.97 18.20 -7.07
N SER A 413 8.28 18.04 -7.20
CA SER A 413 8.89 17.24 -8.27
C SER A 413 9.85 16.24 -7.66
N VAL A 414 9.67 14.97 -8.00
CA VAL A 414 10.55 13.88 -7.60
C VAL A 414 10.91 13.02 -8.81
N LYS A 415 12.06 12.37 -8.76
CA LYS A 415 12.48 11.48 -9.84
C LYS A 415 11.49 10.33 -10.00
N ASN A 416 11.01 10.10 -11.23
CA ASN A 416 10.04 9.06 -11.55
C ASN A 416 8.75 9.15 -10.69
N GLN A 417 8.19 10.35 -10.59
CA GLN A 417 7.03 10.66 -9.74
C GLN A 417 5.80 9.74 -9.91
N SER A 418 5.71 9.01 -11.02
CA SER A 418 4.69 7.99 -11.30
C SER A 418 5.31 6.66 -11.74
N GLY A 419 6.59 6.43 -11.45
CA GLY A 419 7.36 5.29 -11.96
C GLY A 419 7.01 3.94 -11.33
N ARG A 420 6.07 3.88 -10.40
CA ARG A 420 5.59 2.63 -9.80
C ARG A 420 4.25 2.18 -10.35
N ILE A 421 3.60 3.03 -11.14
CA ILE A 421 2.34 2.74 -11.81
C ILE A 421 2.52 2.79 -13.33
N THR A 422 1.64 2.15 -14.08
CA THR A 422 1.64 2.20 -15.54
C THR A 422 0.66 3.30 -15.98
N LEU A 423 1.19 4.31 -16.67
CA LEU A 423 0.40 5.35 -17.32
C LEU A 423 0.15 5.01 -18.78
N ALA A 424 -0.83 5.70 -19.40
CA ALA A 424 -1.06 5.59 -20.83
C ALA A 424 0.24 5.88 -21.61
N PRO A 425 0.59 5.09 -22.64
CA PRO A 425 1.68 5.41 -23.55
C PRO A 425 1.44 6.77 -24.20
N ALA A 426 2.50 7.52 -24.46
CA ALA A 426 2.39 8.84 -25.09
C ALA A 426 1.63 8.80 -26.44
N GLU A 427 1.72 7.71 -27.17
CA GLU A 427 1.01 7.46 -28.43
C GLU A 427 -0.51 7.31 -28.23
N ALA A 428 -0.98 6.82 -27.09
CA ALA A 428 -2.40 6.67 -26.79
C ALA A 428 -3.06 7.99 -26.32
N LEU A 429 -2.27 9.01 -26.00
CA LEU A 429 -2.77 10.34 -25.59
C LEU A 429 -3.02 11.27 -26.76
N VAL A 430 -2.67 10.88 -27.99
CA VAL A 430 -2.75 11.67 -29.21
C VAL A 430 -3.89 11.21 -30.12
N ALA A 431 -4.54 10.11 -29.80
CA ALA A 431 -5.70 9.55 -30.53
C ALA A 431 -7.01 9.97 -29.86
#